data_03ae2718c234c11bc48a88aaa1041f92
#
_entry.id   03ae2718c234c11bc48a88aaa1041f92
#
_cell.length_a   1.000
_cell.length_b   1.000
_cell.length_c   1.000
_cell.angle_alpha   90.00
_cell.angle_beta   90.00
_cell.angle_gamma   90.00
#
_symmetry.space_group_name_H-M   'P 1'
#
loop_
_entity.id
_entity.type
_entity.pdbx_description
1 polymer ?
#
loop_
_entity_poly.entity_id
_entity_poly.type
_entity_poly.pdbx_seq_one_letter_code
_entity_poly.pdbx_strand_id
1 'polypeptide(L)' 'MTHTPAKVRTFDIEGQPVRCVETDGHRLWLCECESFKERTARHPEGFCAHTAVAIMRCIEDGSIRIE' A
#
# COMPACT_ATOMS: atom_id res chain seq x y z
N MET A 1 15.40 -23.13 3.19
CA MET A 1 15.31 -21.68 3.00
C MET A 1 14.23 -21.09 3.86
N THR A 2 14.60 -20.16 4.71
CA THR A 2 13.63 -19.45 5.53
C THR A 2 13.07 -18.27 4.74
N HIS A 3 11.79 -18.32 4.44
CA HIS A 3 11.11 -17.18 3.86
C HIS A 3 10.61 -16.29 4.98
N THR A 4 10.86 -14.99 4.89
CA THR A 4 10.27 -14.05 5.80
C THR A 4 8.77 -14.01 5.51
N PRO A 5 7.91 -14.29 6.50
CA PRO A 5 6.47 -14.23 6.25
C PRO A 5 6.04 -12.83 5.86
N ALA A 6 5.11 -12.75 4.93
CA ALA A 6 4.56 -11.47 4.49
C ALA A 6 3.84 -10.80 5.67
N LYS A 7 4.11 -9.51 5.87
CA LYS A 7 3.39 -8.71 6.84
C LYS A 7 2.30 -7.93 6.13
N VAL A 8 1.08 -8.08 6.58
CA VAL A 8 -0.05 -7.34 6.02
C VAL A 8 -0.53 -6.32 7.04
N ARG A 9 -0.57 -5.07 6.63
CA ARG A 9 -1.12 -3.97 7.45
C ARG A 9 -2.31 -3.40 6.72
N THR A 10 -3.36 -3.10 7.46
CA THR A 10 -4.57 -2.51 6.90
C THR A 10 -4.76 -1.12 7.47
N PHE A 11 -5.02 -0.16 6.60
CA PHE A 11 -5.30 1.22 6.97
C PHE A 11 -6.72 1.58 6.54
N ASP A 12 -7.46 2.24 7.41
CA ASP A 12 -8.78 2.75 7.08
C ASP A 12 -8.63 4.21 6.64
N ILE A 13 -8.77 4.45 5.36
CA ILE A 13 -8.64 5.77 4.76
C ILE A 13 -10.01 6.21 4.25
N GLU A 14 -10.64 7.11 4.99
CA GLU A 14 -11.96 7.63 4.63
C GLU A 14 -13.01 6.53 4.38
N GLY A 15 -12.97 5.51 5.24
CA GLY A 15 -13.89 4.37 5.12
C GLY A 15 -13.46 3.33 4.09
N GLN A 16 -12.33 3.53 3.41
CA GLN A 16 -11.83 2.61 2.40
C GLN A 16 -10.62 1.84 2.97
N PRO A 17 -10.67 0.51 3.03
CA PRO A 17 -9.52 -0.25 3.51
C PRO A 17 -8.40 -0.28 2.48
N VAL A 18 -7.20 0.08 2.92
CA VAL A 18 -5.98 0.02 2.11
C VAL A 18 -5.05 -0.99 2.75
N ARG A 19 -4.57 -1.95 1.99
CA ARG A 19 -3.65 -2.98 2.47
C ARG A 19 -2.24 -2.70 1.99
N CYS A 20 -1.29 -2.88 2.89
CA CYS A 20 0.12 -2.85 2.57
C CYS A 20 0.71 -4.23 2.86
N VAL A 21 1.23 -4.88 1.85
CA VAL A 21 1.88 -6.19 1.99
C VAL A 21 3.38 -5.99 1.87
N GLU A 22 4.11 -6.34 2.92
CA GLU A 22 5.57 -6.26 2.94
C GLU A 22 6.17 -7.66 2.82
N THR A 23 7.01 -7.85 1.80
CA THR A 23 7.75 -9.09 1.59
C THR A 23 9.17 -8.76 1.14
N ASP A 24 10.19 -9.29 1.84
CA ASP A 24 11.60 -9.19 1.44
C ASP A 24 12.04 -7.79 0.96
N GLY A 25 11.62 -6.76 1.70
CA GLY A 25 11.96 -5.38 1.38
C GLY A 25 11.09 -4.73 0.31
N HIS A 26 10.14 -5.46 -0.23
CA HIS A 26 9.17 -4.93 -1.18
C HIS A 26 7.85 -4.60 -0.47
N ARG A 27 7.19 -3.56 -0.93
CA ARG A 27 5.88 -3.18 -0.43
C ARG A 27 4.89 -3.09 -1.58
N LEU A 28 3.75 -3.73 -1.39
CA LEU A 28 2.66 -3.68 -2.35
C LEU A 28 1.46 -3.02 -1.67
N TRP A 29 0.94 -1.97 -2.27
CA TRP A 29 -0.21 -1.22 -1.77
C TRP A 29 -1.44 -1.62 -2.57
N LEU A 30 -2.47 -2.06 -1.86
CA LEU A 30 -3.71 -2.54 -2.46
C LEU A 30 -4.89 -1.75 -1.93
N CYS A 31 -5.77 -1.35 -2.82
CA CYS A 31 -7.02 -0.68 -2.49
C CYS A 31 -8.13 -1.29 -3.33
N GLU A 32 -9.35 -1.30 -2.81
CA GLU A 32 -10.48 -1.89 -3.52
C GLU A 32 -11.37 -0.87 -4.22
N CYS A 33 -10.97 0.40 -4.28
CA CYS A 33 -11.76 1.43 -4.96
C CYS A 33 -11.65 1.28 -6.48
N GLU A 34 -12.65 1.81 -7.19
CA GLU A 34 -12.68 1.73 -8.65
C GLU A 34 -11.51 2.44 -9.31
N SER A 35 -11.12 3.60 -8.77
CA SER A 35 -9.97 4.35 -9.29
C SER A 35 -8.69 3.53 -9.25
N PHE A 36 -8.48 2.78 -8.17
CA PHE A 36 -7.33 1.90 -8.06
C PHE A 36 -7.38 0.79 -9.11
N LYS A 37 -8.54 0.17 -9.28
CA LYS A 37 -8.72 -0.91 -10.25
C LYS A 37 -8.47 -0.43 -11.68
N GLU A 38 -8.97 0.76 -12.04
CA GLU A 38 -8.74 1.34 -13.35
C GLU A 38 -7.27 1.67 -13.59
N ARG A 39 -6.62 2.26 -12.60
CA ARG A 39 -5.21 2.63 -12.72
C ARG A 39 -4.29 1.43 -12.82
N THR A 40 -4.55 0.38 -12.01
CA THR A 40 -3.72 -0.83 -12.05
C THR A 40 -3.97 -1.66 -13.30
N ALA A 41 -5.13 -1.53 -13.94
CA ALA A 41 -5.38 -2.15 -15.24
C ALA A 41 -4.49 -1.56 -16.34
N ARG A 42 -4.15 -0.26 -16.21
CA ARG A 42 -3.29 0.44 -17.19
C ARG A 42 -1.83 0.44 -16.75
N HIS A 43 -1.60 0.60 -15.45
CA HIS A 43 -0.26 0.67 -14.87
C HIS A 43 -0.23 -0.21 -13.62
N PRO A 44 0.46 -1.36 -13.65
CA PRO A 44 0.52 -2.27 -12.49
C PRO A 44 1.03 -1.62 -11.22
N GLU A 45 1.80 -0.53 -11.33
CA GLU A 45 2.33 0.23 -10.20
C GLU A 45 1.51 1.47 -9.88
N GLY A 46 0.29 1.57 -10.41
CA GLY A 46 -0.56 2.73 -10.19
C GLY A 46 -1.06 2.83 -8.76
N PHE A 47 -1.31 4.06 -8.32
CA PHE A 47 -1.84 4.35 -7.00
C PHE A 47 -3.16 5.11 -7.14
N CYS A 48 -4.07 4.92 -6.19
CA CYS A 48 -5.22 5.79 -6.04
C CYS A 48 -4.95 6.81 -4.93
N ALA A 49 -5.87 7.75 -4.74
CA ALA A 49 -5.74 8.73 -3.68
C ALA A 49 -5.66 8.08 -2.29
N HIS A 50 -6.40 7.00 -2.06
CA HIS A 50 -6.38 6.29 -0.79
C HIS A 50 -5.02 5.69 -0.48
N THR A 51 -4.39 5.03 -1.46
CA THR A 51 -3.05 4.46 -1.26
C THR A 51 -2.01 5.55 -1.05
N ALA A 52 -2.12 6.67 -1.76
CA ALA A 52 -1.21 7.80 -1.56
C ALA A 52 -1.31 8.35 -0.14
N VAL A 53 -2.51 8.51 0.40
CA VAL A 53 -2.71 8.98 1.78
C VAL A 53 -2.13 7.97 2.78
N ALA A 54 -2.34 6.68 2.55
CA ALA A 54 -1.78 5.63 3.41
C ALA A 54 -0.25 5.67 3.43
N ILE A 55 0.37 5.86 2.27
CA ILE A 55 1.83 5.99 2.17
C ILE A 55 2.31 7.21 2.96
N MET A 56 1.64 8.34 2.82
CA MET A 56 1.99 9.56 3.55
C MET A 56 1.89 9.36 5.06
N ARG A 57 0.85 8.69 5.53
CA ARG A 57 0.71 8.37 6.96
C ARG A 57 1.84 7.50 7.47
N CYS A 58 2.27 6.52 6.68
CA CYS A 58 3.41 5.67 7.05
C CYS A 58 4.71 6.47 7.13
N ILE A 59 4.90 7.45 6.25
CA ILE A 59 6.07 8.33 6.29
C ILE A 59 6.04 9.19 7.55
N GLU A 60 4.90 9.80 7.86
CA GLU A 60 4.74 10.62 9.06
C GLU A 60 4.93 9.82 10.35
N ASP A 61 4.48 8.58 10.36
CA ASP A 61 4.58 7.66 11.48
C ASP A 61 6.00 7.09 11.64
N GLY A 62 6.87 7.26 10.65
CA GLY A 62 8.23 6.73 10.67
C GLY A 62 8.33 5.26 10.24
N SER A 63 7.23 4.65 9.79
CA SER A 63 7.23 3.27 9.31
C SER A 63 7.95 3.12 7.98
N ILE A 64 7.98 4.19 7.18
CA ILE A 64 8.67 4.25 5.91
C ILE A 64 9.64 5.42 5.96
N ARG A 65 10.87 5.17 5.55
CA ARG A 65 11.87 6.23 5.42
C ARG A 65 12.10 6.54 3.96
N ILE A 66 12.11 7.83 3.64
CA ILE A 66 12.52 8.30 2.33
C ILE A 66 13.99 8.62 2.43
N GLU A 67 14.79 7.95 1.64
CA GLU A 67 16.21 8.22 1.53
C GLU A 67 16.52 9.09 0.32
#